data_1889bc2e498e67aa26a379f69280e14e
#
_entry.id   1889bc2e498e67aa26a379f69280e14e
#
_cell.length_a   1.000
_cell.length_b   1.000
_cell.length_c   1.000
_cell.angle_alpha   90.00
_cell.angle_beta   90.00
_cell.angle_gamma   90.00
#
_symmetry.space_group_name_H-M   'P 1'
#
loop_
_entity.id
_entity.type
_entity.pdbx_description
1 polymer ?
#
loop_
_entity_poly.entity_id
_entity_poly.type
_entity_poly.pdbx_seq_one_letter_code
_entity_poly.pdbx_strand_id
1 'polypeptide(L)'
;MLNLLDASAATVKDRAADNTVLVSPHHVSLAAGAGAADIISVAGYPTGRHHTLIKASEARLAIQSGASEVWVRLDASVADANAVLSELIAIREACPEPARLGLIVPDAPPAGAPLADATLKAAHQAGYQRLIVRSRKAADYAESAAGEEGKEKGPELAAATLPVLEFPAPAV
;
A
#
# COMPACT_ATOMS: atom_id res chain seq x y z
N MET A 1 -3.65 -14.75 5.08
CA MET A 1 -2.47 -13.87 5.17
C MET A 1 -2.17 -13.60 6.64
N LEU A 2 -0.92 -13.76 7.04
CA LEU A 2 -0.46 -13.49 8.40
C LEU A 2 0.20 -12.11 8.48
N ASN A 3 -0.24 -11.27 9.42
CA ASN A 3 0.43 -10.00 9.69
C ASN A 3 1.54 -10.21 10.73
N LEU A 4 2.78 -10.14 10.28
CA LEU A 4 4.00 -10.32 11.07
C LEU A 4 4.86 -9.03 11.09
N LEU A 5 4.25 -7.84 10.88
CA LEU A 5 5.00 -6.57 10.85
C LEU A 5 5.80 -6.32 12.13
N ASP A 6 5.19 -6.61 13.28
CA ASP A 6 5.80 -6.40 14.60
C ASP A 6 6.40 -7.69 15.20
N ALA A 7 6.45 -8.77 14.40
CA ALA A 7 6.97 -10.04 14.86
C ALA A 7 8.49 -10.06 14.98
N SER A 8 9.01 -10.87 15.89
CA SER A 8 10.44 -11.14 15.98
C SER A 8 10.92 -11.95 14.78
N ALA A 9 12.23 -11.90 14.51
CA ALA A 9 12.85 -12.72 13.46
C ALA A 9 12.58 -14.23 13.67
N ALA A 10 12.60 -14.72 14.90
CA ALA A 10 12.28 -16.10 15.23
C ALA A 10 10.83 -16.44 14.85
N THR A 11 9.87 -15.59 15.21
CA THR A 11 8.45 -15.76 14.87
C THR A 11 8.23 -15.75 13.35
N VAL A 12 8.90 -14.84 12.62
CA VAL A 12 8.81 -14.80 11.14
C VAL A 12 9.32 -16.11 10.56
N LYS A 13 10.51 -16.58 11.00
CA LYS A 13 11.09 -17.83 10.53
C LYS A 13 10.18 -19.04 10.78
N ASP A 14 9.54 -19.10 11.94
CA ASP A 14 8.69 -20.25 12.33
C ASP A 14 7.34 -20.24 11.61
N ARG A 15 6.79 -19.06 11.28
CA ARG A 15 5.41 -18.93 10.79
C ARG A 15 5.28 -18.57 9.33
N ALA A 16 6.37 -18.22 8.62
CA ALA A 16 6.28 -17.76 7.24
C ALA A 16 6.08 -18.90 6.23
N ALA A 17 6.59 -20.10 6.50
CA ALA A 17 6.53 -21.22 5.57
C ALA A 17 5.09 -21.50 5.09
N ASP A 18 4.95 -21.65 3.77
CA ASP A 18 3.68 -21.95 3.07
C ASP A 18 2.55 -20.92 3.26
N ASN A 19 2.85 -19.78 3.88
CA ASN A 19 1.88 -18.72 4.13
C ASN A 19 2.12 -17.47 3.26
N THR A 20 1.04 -16.76 2.91
CA THR A 20 1.12 -15.36 2.51
C THR A 20 1.34 -14.53 3.77
N VAL A 21 2.44 -13.77 3.81
CA VAL A 21 2.84 -12.98 4.98
C VAL A 21 2.97 -11.51 4.67
N LEU A 22 2.59 -10.67 5.63
CA LEU A 22 2.90 -9.24 5.65
C LEU A 22 4.01 -9.03 6.67
N VAL A 23 5.18 -8.60 6.22
CA VAL A 23 6.38 -8.45 7.05
C VAL A 23 7.00 -7.06 6.93
N SER A 24 7.75 -6.65 7.94
CA SER A 24 8.57 -5.44 7.84
C SER A 24 9.64 -5.58 6.74
N PRO A 25 10.10 -4.47 6.13
CA PRO A 25 11.12 -4.51 5.08
C PRO A 25 12.37 -5.29 5.47
N HIS A 26 12.76 -5.18 6.74
CA HIS A 26 13.91 -5.88 7.33
C HIS A 26 13.77 -7.42 7.31
N HIS A 27 12.55 -7.95 7.35
CA HIS A 27 12.29 -9.38 7.45
C HIS A 27 11.93 -10.05 6.12
N VAL A 28 11.91 -9.32 4.99
CA VAL A 28 11.54 -9.89 3.69
C VAL A 28 12.44 -11.06 3.30
N SER A 29 13.77 -10.88 3.33
CA SER A 29 14.71 -11.95 3.01
C SER A 29 14.59 -13.15 3.95
N LEU A 30 14.26 -12.91 5.23
CA LEU A 30 14.06 -13.97 6.22
C LEU A 30 12.81 -14.78 5.90
N ALA A 31 11.70 -14.12 5.55
CA ALA A 31 10.46 -14.79 5.15
C ALA A 31 10.63 -15.59 3.85
N ALA A 32 11.37 -15.03 2.88
CA ALA A 32 11.71 -15.74 1.65
C ALA A 32 12.55 -16.99 1.94
N GLY A 33 13.58 -16.87 2.77
CA GLY A 33 14.41 -18.01 3.19
C GLY A 33 13.67 -19.05 4.02
N ALA A 34 12.59 -18.68 4.70
CA ALA A 34 11.71 -19.59 5.43
C ALA A 34 10.66 -20.30 4.54
N GLY A 35 10.59 -19.98 3.25
CA GLY A 35 9.66 -20.62 2.32
C GLY A 35 8.24 -20.04 2.35
N ALA A 36 8.10 -18.74 2.58
CA ALA A 36 6.79 -18.08 2.47
C ALA A 36 6.20 -18.26 1.06
N ALA A 37 4.89 -18.52 0.97
CA ALA A 37 4.20 -18.72 -0.30
C ALA A 37 4.05 -17.38 -1.08
N ASP A 38 3.84 -16.27 -0.37
CA ASP A 38 3.82 -14.92 -0.94
C ASP A 38 4.24 -13.91 0.15
N ILE A 39 4.97 -12.87 -0.26
CA ILE A 39 5.51 -11.89 0.68
C ILE A 39 5.05 -10.50 0.30
N ILE A 40 4.37 -9.87 1.24
CA ILE A 40 3.97 -8.48 1.17
C ILE A 40 4.80 -7.70 2.18
N SER A 41 5.29 -6.52 1.80
CA SER A 41 5.99 -5.63 2.70
C SER A 41 5.38 -4.23 2.72
N VAL A 42 5.95 -3.31 3.49
CA VAL A 42 5.48 -1.93 3.60
C VAL A 42 6.59 -0.95 3.25
N ALA A 43 6.21 0.26 2.83
CA ALA A 43 7.14 1.37 2.66
C ALA A 43 6.56 2.66 3.27
N GLY A 44 7.37 3.38 4.02
CA GLY A 44 6.97 4.58 4.75
C GLY A 44 6.08 4.33 5.96
N TYR A 45 5.81 3.09 6.33
CA TYR A 45 4.93 2.73 7.44
C TYR A 45 5.63 2.98 8.80
N PRO A 46 4.91 3.39 9.88
CA PRO A 46 3.46 3.62 9.93
C PRO A 46 3.01 5.05 9.58
N THR A 47 3.90 6.04 9.53
CA THR A 47 3.53 7.47 9.49
C THR A 47 3.45 8.07 8.09
N GLY A 48 4.14 7.52 7.12
CA GLY A 48 4.30 8.06 5.77
C GLY A 48 5.27 9.25 5.67
N ARG A 49 5.90 9.66 6.77
CA ARG A 49 6.70 10.91 6.86
C ARG A 49 8.16 10.77 6.42
N HIS A 50 8.55 9.64 5.86
CA HIS A 50 9.86 9.50 5.25
C HIS A 50 9.93 10.27 3.94
N HIS A 51 11.10 10.77 3.59
CA HIS A 51 11.34 11.38 2.29
C HIS A 51 11.03 10.40 1.16
N THR A 52 10.49 10.88 0.05
CA THR A 52 10.08 10.07 -1.12
C THR A 52 11.16 9.08 -1.57
N LEU A 53 12.42 9.54 -1.68
CA LEU A 53 13.54 8.67 -2.06
C LEU A 53 13.80 7.52 -1.06
N ILE A 54 13.55 7.75 0.23
CA ILE A 54 13.69 6.70 1.25
C ILE A 54 12.59 5.67 1.08
N LYS A 55 11.33 6.10 0.88
CA LYS A 55 10.21 5.20 0.63
C LYS A 55 10.39 4.40 -0.67
N ALA A 56 10.84 5.05 -1.73
CA ALA A 56 11.15 4.40 -3.00
C ALA A 56 12.27 3.35 -2.87
N SER A 57 13.33 3.68 -2.12
CA SER A 57 14.42 2.75 -1.85
C SER A 57 13.97 1.58 -0.98
N GLU A 58 13.16 1.84 0.05
CA GLU A 58 12.60 0.81 0.93
C GLU A 58 11.73 -0.17 0.14
N ALA A 59 10.82 0.35 -0.71
CA ALA A 59 9.98 -0.45 -1.57
C ALA A 59 10.81 -1.29 -2.57
N ARG A 60 11.78 -0.67 -3.24
CA ARG A 60 12.66 -1.36 -4.19
C ARG A 60 13.45 -2.48 -3.51
N LEU A 61 14.04 -2.22 -2.35
CA LEU A 61 14.82 -3.22 -1.61
C LEU A 61 13.93 -4.37 -1.15
N ALA A 62 12.67 -4.10 -0.74
CA ALA A 62 11.72 -5.15 -0.39
C ALA A 62 11.45 -6.07 -1.59
N ILE A 63 11.18 -5.51 -2.78
CA ILE A 63 10.99 -6.30 -4.00
C ILE A 63 12.24 -7.10 -4.36
N GLN A 64 13.42 -6.49 -4.33
CA GLN A 64 14.68 -7.18 -4.61
C GLN A 64 15.00 -8.29 -3.60
N SER A 65 14.48 -8.19 -2.38
CA SER A 65 14.65 -9.17 -1.31
C SER A 65 13.63 -10.32 -1.38
N GLY A 66 12.66 -10.26 -2.30
CA GLY A 66 11.70 -11.33 -2.54
C GLY A 66 10.24 -10.99 -2.26
N ALA A 67 9.90 -9.75 -1.91
CA ALA A 67 8.50 -9.35 -1.83
C ALA A 67 7.88 -9.27 -3.23
N SER A 68 6.66 -9.78 -3.38
CA SER A 68 5.86 -9.66 -4.60
C SER A 68 5.04 -8.37 -4.65
N GLU A 69 4.80 -7.79 -3.47
CA GLU A 69 3.95 -6.61 -3.28
C GLU A 69 4.48 -5.72 -2.16
N VAL A 70 4.33 -4.40 -2.32
CA VAL A 70 4.65 -3.42 -1.27
C VAL A 70 3.48 -2.47 -1.05
N TRP A 71 3.07 -2.30 0.21
CA TRP A 71 2.05 -1.36 0.61
C TRP A 71 2.67 -0.04 1.08
N VAL A 72 2.35 1.01 0.35
CA VAL A 72 2.95 2.33 0.56
C VAL A 72 2.07 3.17 1.49
N ARG A 73 2.70 3.80 2.48
CA ARG A 73 2.06 4.80 3.34
C ARG A 73 2.52 6.20 2.96
N LEU A 74 1.56 7.09 2.67
CA LEU A 74 1.81 8.51 2.46
C LEU A 74 1.65 9.30 3.75
N ASP A 75 2.30 10.46 3.83
CA ASP A 75 2.01 11.42 4.89
C ASP A 75 0.62 12.05 4.67
N ALA A 76 -0.30 11.77 5.58
CA ALA A 76 -1.67 12.28 5.51
C ALA A 76 -1.76 13.81 5.67
N SER A 77 -0.69 14.49 6.09
CA SER A 77 -0.65 15.95 6.23
C SER A 77 -0.30 16.68 4.93
N VAL A 78 0.18 15.98 3.90
CA VAL A 78 0.48 16.58 2.60
C VAL A 78 -0.81 16.88 1.86
N ALA A 79 -1.06 18.17 1.61
CA ALA A 79 -2.29 18.65 0.96
C ALA A 79 -2.15 18.88 -0.55
N ASP A 80 -0.95 18.87 -1.09
CA ASP A 80 -0.70 19.10 -2.51
C ASP A 80 -0.85 17.80 -3.31
N ALA A 81 -1.88 17.74 -4.14
CA ALA A 81 -2.17 16.59 -5.01
C ALA A 81 -1.03 16.28 -6.00
N ASN A 82 -0.31 17.29 -6.51
CA ASN A 82 0.81 17.09 -7.41
C ASN A 82 2.02 16.48 -6.68
N ALA A 83 2.26 16.89 -5.43
CA ALA A 83 3.30 16.30 -4.60
C ALA A 83 2.98 14.82 -4.31
N VAL A 84 1.73 14.51 -3.99
CA VAL A 84 1.26 13.13 -3.80
C VAL A 84 1.45 12.29 -5.06
N LEU A 85 1.00 12.78 -6.22
CA LEU A 85 1.14 12.08 -7.49
C LEU A 85 2.62 11.84 -7.84
N SER A 86 3.46 12.85 -7.67
CA SER A 86 4.89 12.75 -7.94
C SER A 86 5.57 11.72 -7.05
N GLU A 87 5.19 11.64 -5.79
CA GLU A 87 5.69 10.63 -4.85
C GLU A 87 5.28 9.22 -5.27
N LEU A 88 4.01 9.01 -5.61
CA LEU A 88 3.49 7.71 -6.04
C LEU A 88 4.17 7.24 -7.33
N ILE A 89 4.37 8.13 -8.30
CA ILE A 89 5.09 7.83 -9.54
C ILE A 89 6.53 7.44 -9.23
N ALA A 90 7.25 8.20 -8.41
CA ALA A 90 8.64 7.90 -8.07
C ALA A 90 8.80 6.52 -7.41
N ILE A 91 7.85 6.12 -6.56
CA ILE A 91 7.86 4.79 -5.95
C ILE A 91 7.54 3.71 -7.00
N ARG A 92 6.58 3.97 -7.91
CA ARG A 92 6.26 3.05 -9.02
C ARG A 92 7.45 2.82 -9.94
N GLU A 93 8.17 3.89 -10.30
CA GLU A 93 9.38 3.80 -11.13
C GLU A 93 10.49 2.98 -10.45
N ALA A 94 10.59 3.07 -9.12
CA ALA A 94 11.56 2.28 -8.35
C ALA A 94 11.19 0.78 -8.28
N CYS A 95 9.92 0.45 -8.47
CA CYS A 95 9.36 -0.90 -8.39
C CYS A 95 8.60 -1.24 -9.67
N PRO A 96 9.27 -1.45 -10.83
CA PRO A 96 8.59 -1.76 -12.07
C PRO A 96 7.83 -3.09 -12.01
N GLU A 97 6.89 -3.27 -12.94
CA GLU A 97 6.21 -4.56 -13.08
C GLU A 97 7.20 -5.72 -13.24
N PRO A 98 6.88 -6.90 -12.71
CA PRO A 98 5.58 -7.35 -12.18
C PRO A 98 5.33 -7.05 -10.70
N ALA A 99 6.13 -6.19 -10.05
CA ALA A 99 5.92 -5.83 -8.66
C ALA A 99 4.57 -5.12 -8.45
N ARG A 100 3.79 -5.59 -7.48
CA ARG A 100 2.51 -4.97 -7.12
C ARG A 100 2.70 -3.89 -6.07
N LEU A 101 1.95 -2.80 -6.21
CA LEU A 101 1.90 -1.72 -5.23
C LEU A 101 0.48 -1.52 -4.72
N GLY A 102 0.34 -1.42 -3.40
CA GLY A 102 -0.89 -1.03 -2.72
C GLY A 102 -0.72 0.32 -2.01
N LEU A 103 -1.77 1.10 -1.92
CA LEU A 103 -1.79 2.35 -1.15
C LEU A 103 -2.51 2.14 0.18
N ILE A 104 -1.83 2.38 1.30
CA ILE A 104 -2.46 2.39 2.63
C ILE A 104 -3.21 3.71 2.79
N VAL A 105 -4.55 3.63 2.78
CA VAL A 105 -5.43 4.78 2.94
C VAL A 105 -5.37 5.28 4.40
N PRO A 106 -5.34 6.61 4.65
CA PRO A 106 -5.43 7.18 6.00
C PRO A 106 -6.73 6.78 6.71
N ASP A 107 -6.66 6.49 8.02
CA ASP A 107 -7.82 6.09 8.83
C ASP A 107 -8.87 7.20 9.00
N ALA A 108 -8.46 8.45 8.90
CA ALA A 108 -9.36 9.61 8.86
C ALA A 108 -8.73 10.66 7.94
N PRO A 109 -9.37 11.04 6.84
CA PRO A 109 -8.97 12.24 6.12
C PRO A 109 -9.17 13.43 7.05
N PRO A 110 -8.27 14.44 7.03
CA PRO A 110 -8.52 15.71 7.73
C PRO A 110 -9.89 16.26 7.34
N ALA A 111 -10.66 16.78 8.30
CA ALA A 111 -11.98 17.34 8.04
C ALA A 111 -11.90 18.39 6.91
N GLY A 112 -12.66 18.17 5.83
CA GLY A 112 -12.68 19.07 4.68
C GLY A 112 -11.61 18.79 3.61
N ALA A 113 -11.00 17.60 3.60
CA ALA A 113 -9.97 17.27 2.61
C ALA A 113 -10.57 16.75 1.27
N PRO A 114 -10.55 17.60 0.21
CA PRO A 114 -10.71 17.12 -1.17
C PRO A 114 -9.57 16.20 -1.59
N LEU A 115 -8.57 16.08 -0.72
CA LEU A 115 -7.31 15.39 -0.96
C LEU A 115 -7.44 13.89 -1.11
N ALA A 116 -8.46 13.33 -0.51
CA ALA A 116 -8.59 11.90 -0.51
C ALA A 116 -8.97 11.38 -1.91
N ASP A 117 -9.90 12.01 -2.60
CA ASP A 117 -10.25 11.66 -3.99
C ASP A 117 -9.06 11.89 -4.92
N ALA A 118 -8.34 13.01 -4.75
CA ALA A 118 -7.12 13.29 -5.49
C ALA A 118 -6.04 12.22 -5.23
N THR A 119 -5.90 11.74 -4.01
CA THR A 119 -4.95 10.69 -3.64
C THR A 119 -5.32 9.34 -4.27
N LEU A 120 -6.60 8.97 -4.26
CA LEU A 120 -7.09 7.73 -4.89
C LEU A 120 -6.90 7.77 -6.41
N LYS A 121 -7.23 8.91 -7.05
CA LYS A 121 -6.96 9.14 -8.47
C LYS A 121 -5.47 9.07 -8.80
N ALA A 122 -4.64 9.70 -8.00
CA ALA A 122 -3.19 9.67 -8.16
C ALA A 122 -2.63 8.24 -8.04
N ALA A 123 -3.12 7.44 -7.10
CA ALA A 123 -2.72 6.04 -6.98
C ALA A 123 -3.07 5.22 -8.23
N HIS A 124 -4.28 5.39 -8.75
CA HIS A 124 -4.68 4.75 -9.99
C HIS A 124 -3.81 5.21 -11.18
N GLN A 125 -3.61 6.52 -11.34
CA GLN A 125 -2.77 7.09 -12.41
C GLN A 125 -1.31 6.62 -12.33
N ALA A 126 -0.79 6.44 -11.12
CA ALA A 126 0.55 5.93 -10.87
C ALA A 126 0.66 4.39 -11.03
N GLY A 127 -0.42 3.68 -11.39
CA GLY A 127 -0.41 2.24 -11.63
C GLY A 127 -0.33 1.41 -10.35
N TYR A 128 -0.91 1.87 -9.26
CA TYR A 128 -1.13 1.05 -8.06
C TYR A 128 -2.29 0.09 -8.29
N GLN A 129 -2.22 -1.12 -7.72
CA GLN A 129 -3.18 -2.19 -8.01
C GLN A 129 -4.25 -2.36 -6.94
N ARG A 130 -4.10 -1.76 -5.75
CA ARG A 130 -5.10 -1.86 -4.68
C ARG A 130 -5.00 -0.75 -3.62
N LEU A 131 -6.11 -0.62 -2.89
CA LEU A 131 -6.19 0.24 -1.71
C LEU A 131 -6.23 -0.63 -0.46
N ILE A 132 -5.48 -0.23 0.57
CA ILE A 132 -5.38 -0.95 1.83
C ILE A 132 -6.02 -0.09 2.92
N VAL A 133 -7.07 -0.58 3.54
CA VAL A 133 -7.83 0.13 4.57
C VAL A 133 -7.63 -0.51 5.93
N ARG A 134 -7.51 0.29 6.99
CA ARG A 134 -7.31 -0.18 8.36
C ARG A 134 -8.58 -0.13 9.21
N SER A 135 -9.62 0.51 8.71
CA SER A 135 -10.87 0.66 9.43
C SER A 135 -12.06 0.65 8.47
N ARG A 136 -13.25 0.29 9.00
CA ARG A 136 -14.49 0.35 8.23
C ARG A 136 -14.76 1.74 7.67
N LYS A 137 -14.47 2.82 8.44
CA LYS A 137 -14.62 4.20 7.97
C LYS A 137 -13.72 4.50 6.76
N ALA A 138 -12.49 3.97 6.76
CA ALA A 138 -11.59 4.14 5.63
C ALA A 138 -12.06 3.35 4.40
N ALA A 139 -12.69 2.18 4.60
CA ALA A 139 -13.28 1.39 3.53
C ALA A 139 -14.49 2.12 2.93
N ASP A 140 -15.46 2.54 3.75
CA ASP A 140 -16.65 3.27 3.32
C ASP A 140 -16.27 4.54 2.54
N TYR A 141 -15.20 5.21 2.96
CA TYR A 141 -14.66 6.38 2.31
C TYR A 141 -14.04 6.04 0.94
N ALA A 142 -13.20 5.03 0.85
CA ALA A 142 -12.57 4.60 -0.39
C ALA A 142 -13.62 4.13 -1.42
N GLU A 143 -14.67 3.44 -0.98
CA GLU A 143 -15.79 2.98 -1.80
C GLU A 143 -16.67 4.16 -2.28
N SER A 144 -16.92 5.16 -1.41
CA SER A 144 -17.67 6.37 -1.77
C SER A 144 -16.96 7.20 -2.83
N ALA A 145 -15.67 7.45 -2.65
CA ALA A 145 -14.86 8.20 -3.59
C ALA A 145 -14.76 7.50 -4.96
N ALA A 146 -14.74 6.18 -4.97
CA ALA A 146 -14.79 5.39 -6.20
C ALA A 146 -16.15 5.43 -6.91
N GLY A 147 -17.25 5.59 -6.14
CA GLY A 147 -18.63 5.57 -6.64
C GLY A 147 -19.12 6.90 -7.28
N GLU A 148 -18.57 8.03 -6.85
CA GLU A 148 -19.02 9.35 -7.37
C GLU A 148 -18.57 9.62 -8.81
N GLU A 149 -17.49 9.00 -9.28
CA GLU A 149 -17.06 9.12 -10.68
C GLU A 149 -17.97 8.40 -11.68
N GLY A 150 -18.77 7.44 -11.23
CA GLY A 150 -19.70 6.69 -12.11
C GLY A 150 -20.92 7.47 -12.58
N LYS A 151 -21.20 8.66 -12.03
CA LYS A 151 -22.44 9.41 -12.33
C LYS A 151 -22.32 10.49 -13.40
N GLU A 152 -21.14 10.94 -13.78
CA GLU A 152 -20.98 12.09 -14.71
C GLU A 152 -20.14 11.83 -15.97
N LYS A 153 -19.54 10.68 -16.19
CA LYS A 153 -18.73 10.43 -17.40
C LYS A 153 -19.05 9.09 -18.05
N GLY A 154 -19.12 9.12 -19.39
CA GLY A 154 -19.53 8.01 -20.23
C GLY A 154 -18.77 6.69 -20.02
N PRO A 155 -19.14 5.63 -20.76
CA PRO A 155 -18.84 4.23 -20.42
C PRO A 155 -17.33 3.84 -20.40
N GLU A 156 -16.43 4.75 -20.75
CA GLU A 156 -15.02 4.45 -20.90
C GLU A 156 -14.20 4.64 -19.59
N LEU A 157 -14.76 5.34 -18.57
CA LEU A 157 -14.05 5.62 -17.30
C LEU A 157 -14.55 4.79 -16.11
N ALA A 158 -15.60 4.00 -16.29
CA ALA A 158 -16.21 3.18 -15.21
C ALA A 158 -15.39 1.94 -14.81
N ALA A 159 -14.23 1.69 -15.45
CA ALA A 159 -13.45 0.45 -15.29
C ALA A 159 -12.27 0.56 -14.30
N ALA A 160 -12.10 1.67 -13.59
CA ALA A 160 -10.84 1.98 -12.91
C ALA A 160 -10.93 2.11 -11.38
N THR A 161 -11.83 1.37 -10.73
CA THR A 161 -11.87 1.30 -9.27
C THR A 161 -10.82 0.31 -8.76
N LEU A 162 -9.85 0.79 -7.98
CA LEU A 162 -8.86 -0.11 -7.36
C LEU A 162 -9.54 -1.01 -6.31
N PRO A 163 -9.26 -2.31 -6.29
CA PRO A 163 -9.80 -3.21 -5.27
C PRO A 163 -9.34 -2.78 -3.87
N VAL A 164 -10.29 -2.80 -2.93
CA VAL A 164 -10.06 -2.47 -1.52
C VAL A 164 -9.75 -3.74 -0.74
N LEU A 165 -8.69 -3.73 0.04
CA LEU A 165 -8.28 -4.82 0.91
C LEU A 165 -8.16 -4.32 2.36
N GLU A 166 -8.69 -5.08 3.32
CA GLU A 166 -8.49 -4.76 4.73
C GLU A 166 -7.07 -5.08 5.19
N PHE A 167 -6.51 -4.18 5.98
CA PHE A 167 -5.22 -4.39 6.62
C PHE A 167 -5.38 -5.53 7.66
N PRO A 168 -4.60 -6.61 7.56
CA PRO A 168 -4.81 -7.77 8.42
C PRO A 168 -4.53 -7.45 9.89
N ALA A 169 -5.30 -8.07 10.79
CA ALA A 169 -5.01 -8.02 12.22
C ALA A 169 -3.64 -8.63 12.52
N PRO A 170 -2.96 -8.18 13.60
CA PRO A 170 -1.70 -8.82 14.04
C PRO A 170 -1.91 -10.32 14.28
N ALA A 171 -0.94 -11.12 13.87
CA ALA A 171 -0.94 -12.54 14.15
C ALA A 171 -0.53 -12.74 15.61
N VAL A 172 -1.47 -13.24 16.43
CA VAL A 172 -1.25 -13.58 17.84
C VAL A 172 -0.33 -14.79 17.99
#